data_7c6c93c759952918128f22c98c57fc33
#
_entry.id   7c6c93c759952918128f22c98c57fc33
#
_cell.length_a   1.000
_cell.length_b   1.000
_cell.length_c   1.000
_cell.angle_alpha   90.00
_cell.angle_beta   90.00
_cell.angle_gamma   90.00
#
_symmetry.space_group_name_H-M   'P 1'
#
loop_
_entity.id
_entity.type
_entity.pdbx_description
1 polymer ?
#
loop_
_entity_poly.entity_id
_entity_poly.type
_entity_poly.pdbx_seq_one_letter_code
_entity_poly.pdbx_strand_id
1 'polypeptide(L)'
;VIKNVSDKDFFTNSIHVPVWKDMSPFKKIDIESQLTGYSSAGCITYVELDAGVKNNLDALETIVNYAMDKDIPYFAINVPNDTCLECGYTDEIGDSCPMCGGTDIQRLRRVTGYLTGNYTTAFNKGKQQEVEMRVKHQRFNNQTKGDC
;
A
#
# COMPACT_ATOMS: atom_id res chain seq x y z
N VAL A 1 -8.09 23.59 -2.07
CA VAL A 1 -7.70 22.84 -3.25
C VAL A 1 -6.69 23.65 -4.04
N ILE A 2 -5.47 23.16 -4.19
CA ILE A 2 -4.49 23.78 -5.07
C ILE A 2 -4.78 23.25 -6.47
N LYS A 3 -5.39 24.07 -7.31
CA LYS A 3 -5.71 23.74 -8.70
C LYS A 3 -4.48 23.15 -9.39
N ASN A 4 -4.63 22.02 -10.07
CA ASN A 4 -3.61 21.33 -10.87
C ASN A 4 -2.50 20.61 -10.06
N VAL A 5 -2.60 20.51 -8.73
CA VAL A 5 -1.62 19.80 -7.91
C VAL A 5 -2.21 18.51 -7.30
N SER A 6 -3.48 18.53 -6.90
CA SER A 6 -4.21 17.35 -6.43
C SER A 6 -5.62 17.33 -6.95
N ASP A 7 -6.12 16.17 -7.30
CA ASP A 7 -7.52 15.89 -7.64
C ASP A 7 -8.37 15.68 -6.38
N LYS A 8 -7.77 15.75 -5.20
CA LYS A 8 -8.39 15.62 -3.89
C LYS A 8 -8.16 16.86 -3.04
N ASP A 9 -8.93 17.02 -1.99
CA ASP A 9 -8.78 18.08 -0.98
C ASP A 9 -7.73 17.74 0.09
N PHE A 10 -6.93 16.72 -0.14
CA PHE A 10 -5.78 16.30 0.67
C PHE A 10 -4.63 15.79 -0.22
N PHE A 11 -3.46 15.67 0.35
CA PHE A 11 -2.27 15.10 -0.29
C PHE A 11 -1.90 13.77 0.34
N THR A 12 -1.36 12.86 -0.48
CA THR A 12 -0.62 11.69 0.02
C THR A 12 0.62 12.19 0.76
N ASN A 13 0.91 11.57 1.91
CA ASN A 13 2.06 11.93 2.72
C ASN A 13 3.39 11.65 1.99
N SER A 14 4.42 12.49 2.25
CA SER A 14 5.75 12.38 1.64
C SER A 14 5.73 12.47 0.10
N ILE A 15 6.70 11.85 -0.55
CA ILE A 15 6.88 11.85 -2.02
C ILE A 15 6.31 10.58 -2.68
N HIS A 16 5.30 9.98 -2.07
CA HIS A 16 4.69 8.76 -2.58
C HIS A 16 3.73 9.02 -3.74
N VAL A 17 3.67 8.08 -4.65
CA VAL A 17 2.56 8.00 -5.60
C VAL A 17 1.26 7.86 -4.81
N PRO A 18 0.21 8.66 -5.15
CA PRO A 18 -1.06 8.57 -4.46
C PRO A 18 -1.63 7.15 -4.45
N VAL A 19 -2.10 6.71 -3.28
CA VAL A 19 -2.51 5.32 -3.02
C VAL A 19 -3.73 4.86 -3.84
N TRP A 20 -4.47 5.79 -4.44
CA TRP A 20 -5.61 5.50 -5.33
C TRP A 20 -5.25 5.39 -6.81
N LYS A 21 -3.97 5.57 -7.17
CA LYS A 21 -3.51 5.42 -8.57
C LYS A 21 -3.24 3.94 -8.87
N ASP A 22 -4.04 3.37 -9.78
CA ASP A 22 -3.85 2.01 -10.26
C ASP A 22 -2.61 1.93 -11.16
N MET A 23 -1.61 1.16 -10.74
CA MET A 23 -0.40 0.88 -11.51
C MET A 23 0.27 -0.39 -11.03
N SER A 24 1.21 -0.91 -11.85
CA SER A 24 2.02 -2.04 -11.41
C SER A 24 3.01 -1.63 -10.30
N PRO A 25 3.44 -2.59 -9.43
CA PRO A 25 4.44 -2.31 -8.41
C PRO A 25 5.75 -1.78 -9.02
N PHE A 26 6.16 -2.30 -10.17
CA PHE A 26 7.36 -1.87 -10.87
C PHE A 26 7.30 -0.42 -11.33
N LYS A 27 6.16 0.00 -11.91
CA LYS A 27 5.97 1.40 -12.33
C LYS A 27 5.97 2.36 -11.14
N LYS A 28 5.40 1.94 -10.01
CA LYS A 28 5.46 2.73 -8.78
C LYS A 28 6.90 2.90 -8.28
N ILE A 29 7.67 1.81 -8.26
CA ILE A 29 9.10 1.82 -7.89
C ILE A 29 9.89 2.73 -8.84
N ASP A 30 9.65 2.65 -10.15
CA ASP A 30 10.32 3.52 -11.14
C ASP A 30 10.06 5.00 -10.92
N ILE A 31 8.85 5.38 -10.53
CA ILE A 31 8.50 6.78 -10.25
C ILE A 31 9.15 7.23 -8.95
N GLU A 32 9.01 6.47 -7.89
CA GLU A 32 9.48 6.86 -6.56
C GLU A 32 11.01 6.85 -6.47
N SER A 33 11.69 5.94 -7.16
CA SER A 33 13.16 5.86 -7.19
C SER A 33 13.81 7.16 -7.71
N GLN A 34 13.15 7.88 -8.60
CA GLN A 34 13.64 9.15 -9.12
C GLN A 34 13.63 10.28 -8.07
N LEU A 35 12.87 10.12 -7.00
CA LEU A 35 12.65 11.13 -5.97
C LEU A 35 13.37 10.82 -4.66
N THR A 36 13.68 9.56 -4.39
CA THR A 36 14.25 9.11 -3.10
C THR A 36 15.60 9.75 -2.79
N GLY A 37 16.43 10.00 -3.81
CA GLY A 37 17.74 10.62 -3.68
C GLY A 37 17.69 12.10 -3.23
N TYR A 38 16.56 12.77 -3.34
CA TYR A 38 16.38 14.16 -2.88
C TYR A 38 15.96 14.28 -1.41
N SER A 39 15.66 13.14 -0.76
CA SER A 39 15.24 13.13 0.64
C SER A 39 16.44 13.04 1.56
N SER A 40 16.79 14.12 2.25
CA SER A 40 17.93 14.17 3.18
C SER A 40 17.74 13.33 4.44
N ALA A 41 16.49 13.07 4.85
CA ALA A 41 16.14 12.28 6.02
C ALA A 41 15.79 10.82 5.69
N GLY A 42 15.93 10.42 4.41
CA GLY A 42 15.52 9.12 3.91
C GLY A 42 14.07 9.10 3.44
N CYS A 43 13.75 8.09 2.66
CA CYS A 43 12.44 7.86 2.10
C CYS A 43 12.16 6.36 2.07
N ILE A 44 10.92 5.97 2.38
CA ILE A 44 10.47 4.59 2.29
C ILE A 44 9.47 4.46 1.14
N THR A 45 9.66 3.45 0.29
CA THR A 45 8.69 3.12 -0.76
C THR A 45 7.82 1.94 -0.31
N TYR A 46 6.51 2.12 -0.39
CA TYR A 46 5.52 1.09 -0.05
C TYR A 46 4.88 0.51 -1.30
N VAL A 47 4.86 -0.81 -1.42
CA VAL A 47 4.09 -1.52 -2.44
C VAL A 47 2.90 -2.22 -1.76
N GLU A 48 1.71 -1.95 -2.28
CA GLU A 48 0.46 -2.48 -1.76
C GLU A 48 0.12 -3.79 -2.47
N LEU A 49 0.15 -4.90 -1.75
CA LEU A 49 -0.18 -6.23 -2.28
C LEU A 49 -1.36 -6.83 -1.51
N ASP A 50 -1.99 -7.87 -2.06
CA ASP A 50 -2.98 -8.65 -1.32
C ASP A 50 -2.32 -9.74 -0.44
N ALA A 51 -3.14 -10.34 0.43
CA ALA A 51 -2.68 -11.38 1.33
C ALA A 51 -2.17 -12.64 0.61
N GLY A 52 -2.61 -12.90 -0.62
CA GLY A 52 -2.20 -14.05 -1.43
C GLY A 52 -0.73 -14.06 -1.78
N VAL A 53 -0.06 -12.89 -1.77
CA VAL A 53 1.36 -12.76 -2.10
C VAL A 53 2.27 -13.57 -1.15
N LYS A 54 1.87 -13.80 0.08
CA LYS A 54 2.61 -14.62 1.05
C LYS A 54 2.87 -16.07 0.56
N ASN A 55 2.06 -16.54 -0.39
CA ASN A 55 2.18 -17.86 -0.99
C ASN A 55 2.95 -17.84 -2.32
N ASN A 56 3.48 -16.68 -2.73
CA ASN A 56 4.22 -16.49 -3.98
C ASN A 56 5.56 -15.79 -3.69
N LEU A 57 6.51 -16.57 -3.18
CA LEU A 57 7.85 -16.08 -2.80
C LEU A 57 8.64 -15.57 -3.99
N ASP A 58 8.50 -16.18 -5.17
CA ASP A 58 9.20 -15.76 -6.38
C ASP A 58 8.76 -14.35 -6.82
N ALA A 59 7.46 -14.04 -6.69
CA ALA A 59 6.96 -12.70 -6.96
C ALA A 59 7.47 -11.68 -5.95
N LEU A 60 7.55 -12.05 -4.66
CA LEU A 60 8.13 -11.20 -3.63
C LEU A 60 9.60 -10.92 -3.89
N GLU A 61 10.39 -11.96 -4.18
CA GLU A 61 11.81 -11.83 -4.50
C GLU A 61 12.02 -10.93 -5.73
N THR A 62 11.22 -11.12 -6.77
CA THR A 62 11.29 -10.29 -7.98
C THR A 62 11.05 -8.81 -7.67
N ILE A 63 10.06 -8.47 -6.86
CA ILE A 63 9.77 -7.07 -6.49
C ILE A 63 10.90 -6.49 -5.64
N VAL A 64 11.41 -7.25 -4.68
CA VAL A 64 12.51 -6.80 -3.80
C VAL A 64 13.78 -6.55 -4.61
N ASN A 65 14.18 -7.49 -5.47
CA ASN A 65 15.34 -7.35 -6.34
C ASN A 65 15.19 -6.13 -7.25
N TYR A 66 14.01 -5.92 -7.83
CA TYR A 66 13.74 -4.74 -8.65
C TYR A 66 13.88 -3.43 -7.87
N ALA A 67 13.40 -3.37 -6.63
CA ALA A 67 13.56 -2.19 -5.79
C ALA A 67 15.04 -1.93 -5.46
N MET A 68 15.83 -2.99 -5.23
CA MET A 68 17.28 -2.89 -5.01
C MET A 68 18.01 -2.39 -6.26
N ASP A 69 17.67 -2.89 -7.43
CA ASP A 69 18.24 -2.47 -8.72
C ASP A 69 17.93 -1.00 -9.06
N LYS A 70 16.88 -0.44 -8.45
CA LYS A 70 16.48 0.96 -8.59
C LYS A 70 17.01 1.86 -7.47
N ASP A 71 17.94 1.38 -6.66
CA ASP A 71 18.56 2.12 -5.55
C ASP A 71 17.52 2.67 -4.54
N ILE A 72 16.42 1.95 -4.31
CA ILE A 72 15.45 2.32 -3.27
C ILE A 72 16.09 2.11 -1.90
N PRO A 73 16.31 3.16 -1.10
CA PRO A 73 17.07 3.05 0.15
C PRO A 73 16.33 2.34 1.27
N TYR A 74 14.99 2.39 1.24
CA TYR A 74 14.13 1.70 2.20
C TYR A 74 12.83 1.28 1.54
N PHE A 75 12.54 -0.01 1.56
CA PHE A 75 11.42 -0.63 0.87
C PHE A 75 10.54 -1.42 1.82
N ALA A 76 9.23 -1.36 1.64
CA ALA A 76 8.28 -2.15 2.41
C ALA A 76 7.14 -2.66 1.55
N ILE A 77 6.79 -3.93 1.75
CA ILE A 77 5.60 -4.54 1.20
C ILE A 77 4.47 -4.39 2.24
N ASN A 78 3.38 -3.79 1.82
CA ASN A 78 2.22 -3.57 2.66
C ASN A 78 1.10 -4.53 2.26
N VAL A 79 0.71 -5.39 3.20
CA VAL A 79 -0.34 -6.38 3.02
C VAL A 79 -1.39 -6.13 4.10
N PRO A 80 -2.69 -6.10 3.77
CA PRO A 80 -3.74 -6.04 4.77
C PRO A 80 -3.63 -7.19 5.75
N ASN A 81 -3.79 -6.90 7.04
CA ASN A 81 -3.75 -7.90 8.09
C ASN A 81 -4.84 -7.61 9.12
N ASP A 82 -5.89 -8.39 9.09
CA ASP A 82 -7.01 -8.31 10.01
C ASP A 82 -6.97 -9.47 10.99
N THR A 83 -7.42 -9.25 12.21
CA THR A 83 -7.47 -10.27 13.25
C THR A 83 -8.89 -10.33 13.82
N CYS A 84 -9.49 -11.49 13.79
CA CYS A 84 -10.74 -11.74 14.51
C CYS A 84 -10.44 -11.82 16.02
N LEU A 85 -11.07 -10.95 16.81
CA LEU A 85 -10.84 -10.90 18.25
C LEU A 85 -11.57 -12.03 19.00
N GLU A 86 -12.52 -12.70 18.33
CA GLU A 86 -13.27 -13.82 18.94
C GLU A 86 -12.50 -15.16 18.85
N CYS A 87 -11.84 -15.44 17.71
CA CYS A 87 -11.17 -16.73 17.51
C CYS A 87 -9.67 -16.65 17.21
N GLY A 88 -9.13 -15.45 17.05
CA GLY A 88 -7.72 -15.21 16.75
C GLY A 88 -7.31 -15.47 15.29
N TYR A 89 -8.24 -15.76 14.39
CA TYR A 89 -7.95 -15.93 12.97
C TYR A 89 -7.40 -14.64 12.37
N THR A 90 -6.32 -14.77 11.61
CA THR A 90 -5.60 -13.62 11.03
C THR A 90 -5.42 -13.80 9.53
N ASP A 91 -6.02 -12.92 8.76
CA ASP A 91 -5.87 -12.80 7.30
C ASP A 91 -6.52 -11.49 6.82
N GLU A 92 -6.73 -11.32 5.51
CA GLU A 92 -7.64 -10.30 4.98
C GLU A 92 -9.09 -10.76 5.23
N ILE A 93 -9.79 -10.10 6.16
CA ILE A 93 -11.14 -10.47 6.60
C ILE A 93 -12.15 -9.44 6.06
N GLY A 94 -13.25 -9.93 5.46
CA GLY A 94 -14.38 -9.11 5.06
C GLY A 94 -15.21 -8.63 6.25
N ASP A 95 -16.53 -8.62 6.12
CA ASP A 95 -17.44 -8.12 7.18
C ASP A 95 -17.56 -9.10 8.37
N SER A 96 -17.28 -10.39 8.14
CA SER A 96 -17.31 -11.43 9.17
C SER A 96 -16.15 -12.41 9.02
N CYS A 97 -15.74 -12.99 10.13
CA CYS A 97 -14.67 -13.97 10.18
C CYS A 97 -15.08 -15.26 9.45
N PRO A 98 -14.29 -15.78 8.49
CA PRO A 98 -14.61 -17.00 7.77
C PRO A 98 -14.52 -18.26 8.64
N MET A 99 -13.86 -18.19 9.81
CA MET A 99 -13.69 -19.33 10.70
C MET A 99 -14.80 -19.46 11.76
N CYS A 100 -15.24 -18.36 12.36
CA CYS A 100 -16.21 -18.40 13.46
C CYS A 100 -17.49 -17.59 13.17
N GLY A 101 -17.53 -16.81 12.07
CA GLY A 101 -18.65 -15.92 11.76
C GLY A 101 -18.69 -14.63 12.59
N GLY A 102 -17.77 -14.45 13.51
CA GLY A 102 -17.69 -13.28 14.37
C GLY A 102 -17.44 -11.98 13.58
N THR A 103 -17.93 -10.88 14.12
CA THR A 103 -17.82 -9.54 13.49
C THR A 103 -16.90 -8.61 14.22
N ASP A 104 -16.35 -9.02 15.36
CA ASP A 104 -15.36 -8.24 16.09
C ASP A 104 -13.97 -8.42 15.48
N ILE A 105 -13.65 -7.54 14.52
CA ILE A 105 -12.46 -7.64 13.68
C ILE A 105 -11.58 -6.41 13.89
N GLN A 106 -10.38 -6.65 14.41
CA GLN A 106 -9.32 -5.63 14.44
C GLN A 106 -8.70 -5.52 13.04
N ARG A 107 -8.75 -4.33 12.45
CA ARG A 107 -8.23 -4.05 11.11
C ARG A 107 -6.95 -3.25 11.20
N LEU A 108 -5.81 -3.94 11.07
CA LEU A 108 -4.52 -3.25 11.00
C LEU A 108 -4.36 -2.59 9.63
N ARG A 109 -4.26 -1.28 9.62
CA ARG A 109 -4.11 -0.51 8.38
C ARG A 109 -2.87 0.37 8.43
N ARG A 110 -2.08 0.27 7.37
CA ARG A 110 -0.92 1.14 7.12
C ARG A 110 -1.18 1.97 5.87
N VAL A 111 -0.94 3.27 5.96
CA VAL A 111 -0.97 4.18 4.80
C VAL A 111 0.26 5.09 4.88
N THR A 112 1.17 4.97 3.92
CA THR A 112 2.36 5.85 3.79
C THR A 112 3.10 6.12 5.11
N GLY A 113 3.35 5.09 5.90
CA GLY A 113 4.03 5.18 7.20
C GLY A 113 3.12 5.26 8.42
N TYR A 114 1.87 5.65 8.28
CA TYR A 114 0.90 5.63 9.38
C TYR A 114 0.33 4.23 9.58
N LEU A 115 0.37 3.74 10.81
CA LEU A 115 -0.09 2.40 11.17
C LEU A 115 -1.03 2.47 12.37
N THR A 116 -2.21 1.85 12.25
CA THR A 116 -3.18 1.75 13.36
C THR A 116 -4.06 0.52 13.22
N GLY A 117 -4.55 0.01 14.35
CA GLY A 117 -5.59 -1.02 14.41
C GLY A 117 -7.03 -0.47 14.34
N ASN A 118 -7.19 0.86 14.40
CA ASN A 118 -8.48 1.53 14.26
C ASN A 118 -8.31 2.86 13.52
N TYR A 119 -8.36 2.80 12.19
CA TYR A 119 -8.14 3.97 11.35
C TYR A 119 -9.29 4.98 11.39
N THR A 120 -10.52 4.55 11.69
CA THR A 120 -11.69 5.43 11.72
C THR A 120 -11.66 6.46 12.86
N THR A 121 -10.95 6.14 13.93
CA THR A 121 -10.78 7.04 15.08
C THR A 121 -9.41 7.66 15.19
N ALA A 122 -8.35 6.94 14.75
CA ALA A 122 -6.98 7.38 14.89
C ALA A 122 -6.47 8.24 13.72
N PHE A 123 -7.03 8.08 12.52
CA PHE A 123 -6.63 8.85 11.34
C PHE A 123 -7.52 10.07 11.14
N ASN A 124 -6.94 11.15 10.62
CA ASN A 124 -7.70 12.29 10.13
C ASN A 124 -8.50 11.92 8.87
N LYS A 125 -9.45 12.76 8.48
CA LYS A 125 -10.35 12.50 7.34
C LYS A 125 -9.63 12.18 6.03
N GLY A 126 -8.54 12.88 5.71
CA GLY A 126 -7.75 12.60 4.51
C GLY A 126 -7.10 11.22 4.54
N LYS A 127 -6.55 10.81 5.69
CA LYS A 127 -5.96 9.47 5.86
C LYS A 127 -7.00 8.36 5.85
N GLN A 128 -8.19 8.60 6.39
CA GLN A 128 -9.30 7.65 6.29
C GLN A 128 -9.69 7.42 4.83
N GLN A 129 -9.81 8.48 4.05
CA GLN A 129 -10.09 8.39 2.62
C GLN A 129 -8.97 7.67 1.84
N GLU A 130 -7.71 7.86 2.21
CA GLU A 130 -6.59 7.10 1.60
C GLU A 130 -6.71 5.59 1.88
N VAL A 131 -7.14 5.17 3.08
CA VAL A 131 -7.40 3.76 3.40
C VAL A 131 -8.51 3.19 2.52
N GLU A 132 -9.61 3.95 2.36
CA GLU A 132 -10.79 3.51 1.60
C GLU A 132 -10.53 3.46 0.09
N MET A 133 -9.77 4.41 -0.45
CA MET A 133 -9.47 4.51 -1.88
C MET A 133 -8.23 3.73 -2.31
N ARG A 134 -7.52 3.09 -1.39
CA ARG A 134 -6.28 2.39 -1.68
C ARG A 134 -6.48 1.25 -2.67
N VAL A 135 -5.67 1.24 -3.72
CA VAL A 135 -5.62 0.16 -4.70
C VAL A 135 -4.48 -0.81 -4.38
N LYS A 136 -4.62 -2.06 -4.80
CA LYS A 136 -3.59 -3.09 -4.70
C LYS A 136 -2.82 -3.17 -6.02
N HIS A 137 -1.50 -3.23 -5.94
CA HIS A 137 -0.62 -3.31 -7.11
C HIS A 137 -0.46 -4.77 -7.58
N GLN A 138 -1.51 -5.34 -8.19
CA GLN A 138 -1.56 -6.77 -8.54
C GLN A 138 -1.11 -7.09 -9.97
N ARG A 139 -0.92 -6.08 -10.84
CA ARG A 139 -0.55 -6.31 -12.24
C ARG A 139 0.95 -6.50 -12.39
N PHE A 140 1.37 -7.76 -12.38
CA PHE A 140 2.76 -8.14 -12.64
C PHE A 140 3.14 -8.15 -14.13
N ASN A 141 2.17 -7.98 -15.03
CA ASN A 141 2.44 -8.02 -16.46
C ASN A 141 3.08 -6.70 -16.93
N ASN A 142 4.32 -6.81 -17.41
CA ASN A 142 4.98 -5.81 -18.25
C ASN A 142 4.27 -5.73 -19.61
N GLN A 143 3.06 -5.22 -19.67
CA GLN A 143 2.51 -4.73 -20.92
C GLN A 143 2.91 -3.27 -21.08
N THR A 144 4.15 -3.07 -21.56
CA THR A 144 4.50 -1.91 -22.39
C THR A 144 3.64 -1.98 -23.66
N LYS A 145 2.37 -1.65 -23.57
CA LYS A 145 1.62 -1.15 -24.72
C LYS A 145 1.63 0.35 -24.60
N GLY A 146 2.38 0.96 -25.52
CA GLY A 146 2.47 2.39 -25.64
C GLY A 146 1.08 2.99 -25.79
N ASP A 147 0.84 3.97 -24.95
CA ASP A 147 -0.14 5.00 -25.22
C ASP A 147 0.64 6.23 -25.63
N CYS A 148 0.47 6.56 -26.92
CA CYS A 148 0.86 7.83 -27.52
C CYS A 148 0.07 8.98 -26.88
#